data_ac61b19ebc9f1fa4569d495228dc35d5
#
_entry.id   ac61b19ebc9f1fa4569d495228dc35d5
#
_cell.length_a   1.000
_cell.length_b   1.000
_cell.length_c   1.000
_cell.angle_alpha   90.00
_cell.angle_beta   90.00
_cell.angle_gamma   90.00
#
_symmetry.space_group_name_H-M   'P 1'
#
loop_
_entity.id
_entity.type
_entity.pdbx_description
1 polymer ?
#
loop_
_entity_poly.entity_id
_entity_poly.type
_entity_poly.pdbx_seq_one_letter_code
_entity_poly.pdbx_strand_id
1 'polypeptide(L)'
;RFLGFNVAARSNTPDHETADKMAERFASMGVNIIRLHAADAPVGEEPGSWSSCKEAPFLDYASGTSRKFNPEGLDRFDYFAAKLKEKGIYLHIDLIVAREFQEVDRLDYPGKGPSCMKRYYMYNERMIQLQKEYAKDLLCHVNPYTGLALIDDPAVVTIQINNEDTAIKGNMGGDAGEEMKPYREEVQKRFN
;
A
#
# COMPACT_ATOMS: atom_id res chain seq x y z
N ARG A 1 -3.11 25.84 -2.67
CA ARG A 1 -1.77 25.47 -2.16
C ARG A 1 -1.93 24.32 -1.15
N PHE A 2 -1.16 23.24 -1.31
CA PHE A 2 -1.15 22.13 -0.38
C PHE A 2 -0.04 22.28 0.66
N LEU A 3 -0.36 22.02 1.92
CA LEU A 3 0.56 21.72 3.00
C LEU A 3 0.29 20.27 3.39
N GLY A 4 1.23 19.38 3.08
CA GLY A 4 1.06 17.93 3.22
C GLY A 4 1.94 17.31 4.27
N PHE A 5 1.46 16.20 4.84
CA PHE A 5 2.23 15.28 5.66
C PHE A 5 2.13 13.86 5.11
N ASN A 6 3.17 13.08 5.40
CA ASN A 6 3.23 11.66 5.08
C ASN A 6 2.91 10.86 6.36
N VAL A 7 1.86 10.06 6.30
CA VAL A 7 1.54 9.05 7.31
C VAL A 7 1.95 7.70 6.72
N ALA A 8 2.74 6.91 7.44
CA ALA A 8 3.38 5.74 6.87
C ALA A 8 3.16 4.46 7.67
N ALA A 9 3.07 3.35 6.94
CA ALA A 9 3.01 2.00 7.48
C ALA A 9 1.93 1.85 8.57
N ARG A 10 2.31 1.41 9.79
CA ARG A 10 1.37 1.21 10.92
C ARG A 10 0.51 2.42 11.27
N SER A 11 0.97 3.63 10.95
CA SER A 11 0.22 4.84 11.26
C SER A 11 -0.96 5.08 10.31
N ASN A 12 -1.14 4.26 9.27
CA ASN A 12 -2.32 4.29 8.42
C ASN A 12 -3.55 3.63 9.05
N THR A 13 -3.35 2.79 10.08
CA THR A 13 -4.41 2.07 10.79
C THR A 13 -4.38 2.40 12.29
N PRO A 14 -4.46 3.69 12.69
CA PRO A 14 -4.55 4.06 14.10
C PRO A 14 -5.88 3.58 14.67
N ASP A 15 -5.96 3.32 15.98
CA ASP A 15 -7.26 3.15 16.62
C ASP A 15 -8.11 4.43 16.49
N HIS A 16 -9.43 4.32 16.70
CA HIS A 16 -10.35 5.43 16.47
C HIS A 16 -10.02 6.67 17.31
N GLU A 17 -9.64 6.49 18.58
CA GLU A 17 -9.26 7.60 19.47
C GLU A 17 -7.99 8.31 18.96
N THR A 18 -7.01 7.55 18.50
CA THR A 18 -5.78 8.08 17.92
C THR A 18 -6.06 8.77 16.59
N ALA A 19 -6.94 8.22 15.76
CA ALA A 19 -7.34 8.82 14.48
C ALA A 19 -7.98 10.21 14.68
N ASP A 20 -8.88 10.34 15.67
CA ASP A 20 -9.50 11.63 16.02
C ASP A 20 -8.43 12.66 16.41
N LYS A 21 -7.49 12.27 17.30
CA LYS A 21 -6.40 13.14 17.76
C LYS A 21 -5.46 13.54 16.61
N MET A 22 -5.14 12.60 15.72
CA MET A 22 -4.29 12.86 14.56
C MET A 22 -4.95 13.84 13.59
N ALA A 23 -6.21 13.61 13.23
CA ALA A 23 -6.97 14.49 12.33
C ALA A 23 -7.08 15.91 12.90
N GLU A 24 -7.41 16.05 14.20
CA GLU A 24 -7.45 17.32 14.90
C GLU A 24 -6.09 18.02 14.89
N ARG A 25 -5.01 17.29 15.19
CA ARG A 25 -3.65 17.82 15.21
C ARG A 25 -3.22 18.31 13.82
N PHE A 26 -3.47 17.54 12.77
CA PHE A 26 -3.14 17.95 11.40
C PHE A 26 -3.90 19.22 11.00
N ALA A 27 -5.21 19.26 11.28
CA ALA A 27 -6.02 20.43 11.00
C ALA A 27 -5.51 21.68 11.74
N SER A 28 -5.15 21.56 13.03
CA SER A 28 -4.62 22.67 13.84
C SER A 28 -3.28 23.21 13.32
N MET A 29 -2.52 22.40 12.59
CA MET A 29 -1.27 22.79 11.95
C MET A 29 -1.46 23.40 10.56
N GLY A 30 -2.71 23.47 10.07
CA GLY A 30 -3.04 23.95 8.72
C GLY A 30 -2.74 22.93 7.62
N VAL A 31 -2.55 21.66 7.97
CA VAL A 31 -2.38 20.57 7.00
C VAL A 31 -3.68 20.38 6.26
N ASN A 32 -3.61 20.28 4.93
CA ASN A 32 -4.78 20.13 4.07
C ASN A 32 -4.67 18.97 3.07
N ILE A 33 -3.59 18.19 3.14
CA ILE A 33 -3.44 16.92 2.42
C ILE A 33 -2.59 15.95 3.23
N ILE A 34 -3.03 14.69 3.31
CA ILE A 34 -2.29 13.59 3.93
C ILE A 34 -2.02 12.53 2.88
N ARG A 35 -0.75 12.12 2.78
CA ARG A 35 -0.36 10.95 2.01
C ARG A 35 -0.41 9.71 2.91
N LEU A 36 -1.27 8.76 2.55
CA LEU A 36 -1.38 7.45 3.21
C LEU A 36 -0.40 6.48 2.54
N HIS A 37 0.80 6.38 3.10
CA HIS A 37 1.94 5.72 2.50
C HIS A 37 2.21 4.35 3.11
N ALA A 38 2.49 3.34 2.28
CA ALA A 38 2.85 2.00 2.72
C ALA A 38 1.81 1.34 3.66
N ALA A 39 0.52 1.56 3.42
CA ALA A 39 -0.53 0.82 4.12
C ALA A 39 -0.43 -0.69 3.84
N ASP A 40 0.06 -1.05 2.65
CA ASP A 40 0.30 -2.41 2.16
C ASP A 40 1.51 -3.11 2.78
N ALA A 41 2.22 -2.48 3.74
CA ALA A 41 3.40 -3.07 4.37
C ALA A 41 3.05 -4.35 5.16
N PRO A 42 3.94 -5.36 5.14
CA PRO A 42 3.78 -6.55 5.97
C PRO A 42 3.92 -6.22 7.46
N VAL A 43 3.47 -7.15 8.31
CA VAL A 43 3.68 -7.05 9.76
C VAL A 43 5.16 -7.25 10.08
N GLY A 44 5.74 -6.33 10.84
CA GLY A 44 7.12 -6.42 11.31
C GLY A 44 7.19 -6.58 12.82
N GLU A 45 8.21 -7.28 13.27
CA GLU A 45 8.42 -7.56 14.70
C GLU A 45 9.10 -6.39 15.43
N GLU A 46 9.96 -5.64 14.72
CA GLU A 46 10.77 -4.59 15.31
C GLU A 46 10.09 -3.23 15.35
N PRO A 47 10.13 -2.52 16.49
CA PRO A 47 9.72 -1.13 16.56
C PRO A 47 10.56 -0.25 15.61
N GLY A 48 9.90 0.54 14.78
CA GLY A 48 10.57 1.46 13.85
C GLY A 48 10.89 0.88 12.47
N SER A 49 10.59 -0.41 12.21
CA SER A 49 10.59 -0.94 10.86
C SER A 49 9.43 -0.38 10.03
N TRP A 50 9.59 -0.35 8.72
CA TRP A 50 8.51 -0.04 7.77
C TRP A 50 7.52 -1.21 7.71
N SER A 51 6.69 -1.34 8.74
CA SER A 51 5.80 -2.48 8.93
C SER A 51 4.43 -2.03 9.39
N SER A 52 3.42 -2.83 9.05
CA SER A 52 2.07 -2.69 9.56
C SER A 52 1.99 -2.91 11.07
N CYS A 53 0.93 -2.38 11.68
CA CYS A 53 0.57 -2.65 13.06
C CYS A 53 0.25 -4.14 13.23
N LYS A 54 0.76 -4.76 14.31
CA LYS A 54 0.53 -6.19 14.61
C LYS A 54 -0.94 -6.48 14.89
N GLU A 55 -1.57 -5.57 15.62
CA GLU A 55 -2.95 -5.70 16.11
C GLU A 55 -3.97 -5.48 14.99
N ALA A 56 -3.66 -4.59 14.07
CA ALA A 56 -4.56 -4.23 12.97
C ALA A 56 -3.75 -3.96 11.68
N PRO A 57 -3.11 -4.98 11.10
CA PRO A 57 -2.43 -4.82 9.81
C PRO A 57 -3.45 -4.51 8.73
N PHE A 58 -3.09 -3.69 7.75
CA PHE A 58 -4.02 -3.36 6.67
C PHE A 58 -4.34 -4.58 5.79
N LEU A 59 -3.31 -5.39 5.50
CA LEU A 59 -3.44 -6.66 4.77
C LEU A 59 -3.29 -7.86 5.71
N ASP A 60 -4.13 -8.87 5.50
CA ASP A 60 -4.10 -10.13 6.24
C ASP A 60 -3.08 -11.11 5.63
N TYR A 61 -1.80 -10.83 5.81
CA TYR A 61 -0.72 -11.73 5.36
C TYR A 61 -0.74 -13.10 6.02
N ALA A 62 -1.36 -13.23 7.20
CA ALA A 62 -1.51 -14.52 7.88
C ALA A 62 -2.40 -15.49 7.10
N SER A 63 -3.27 -15.00 6.22
CA SER A 63 -4.08 -15.83 5.32
C SER A 63 -3.28 -16.42 4.14
N GLY A 64 -1.98 -16.09 4.02
CA GLY A 64 -1.10 -16.63 2.97
C GLY A 64 -1.25 -15.93 1.61
N THR A 65 -1.98 -14.82 1.53
CA THR A 65 -2.13 -14.00 0.32
C THR A 65 -1.88 -12.53 0.62
N SER A 66 -1.44 -11.78 -0.38
CA SER A 66 -1.27 -10.33 -0.27
C SER A 66 -2.51 -9.54 -0.76
N ARG A 67 -3.67 -10.19 -0.91
CA ARG A 67 -4.89 -9.58 -1.46
C ARG A 67 -5.97 -9.30 -0.43
N LYS A 68 -5.96 -10.04 0.68
CA LYS A 68 -7.03 -9.98 1.67
C LYS A 68 -6.78 -8.84 2.64
N PHE A 69 -7.76 -7.94 2.76
CA PHE A 69 -7.75 -6.94 3.81
C PHE A 69 -8.02 -7.57 5.18
N ASN A 70 -7.32 -7.12 6.19
CA ASN A 70 -7.66 -7.42 7.56
C ASN A 70 -8.88 -6.58 7.96
N PRO A 71 -9.96 -7.17 8.49
CA PRO A 71 -11.19 -6.41 8.78
C PRO A 71 -10.96 -5.26 9.77
N GLU A 72 -10.20 -5.47 10.81
CA GLU A 72 -9.88 -4.44 11.81
C GLU A 72 -8.98 -3.35 11.21
N GLY A 73 -7.97 -3.75 10.42
CA GLY A 73 -7.08 -2.79 9.75
C GLY A 73 -7.80 -1.94 8.72
N LEU A 74 -8.74 -2.54 7.97
CA LEU A 74 -9.56 -1.81 7.00
C LEU A 74 -10.54 -0.86 7.69
N ASP A 75 -11.20 -1.30 8.77
CA ASP A 75 -12.08 -0.43 9.56
C ASP A 75 -11.33 0.80 10.09
N ARG A 76 -10.16 0.61 10.68
CA ARG A 76 -9.34 1.72 11.17
C ARG A 76 -8.87 2.67 10.07
N PHE A 77 -8.49 2.13 8.92
CA PHE A 77 -8.12 2.92 7.76
C PHE A 77 -9.30 3.76 7.26
N ASP A 78 -10.47 3.16 7.13
CA ASP A 78 -11.70 3.82 6.69
C ASP A 78 -12.11 4.93 7.65
N TYR A 79 -12.09 4.65 8.95
CA TYR A 79 -12.37 5.63 9.99
C TYR A 79 -11.41 6.82 9.92
N PHE A 80 -10.11 6.53 9.84
CA PHE A 80 -9.10 7.58 9.75
C PHE A 80 -9.28 8.45 8.50
N ALA A 81 -9.52 7.83 7.34
CA ALA A 81 -9.81 8.56 6.10
C ALA A 81 -11.05 9.47 6.24
N ALA A 82 -12.11 8.97 6.88
CA ALA A 82 -13.32 9.76 7.14
C ALA A 82 -13.04 10.94 8.08
N LYS A 83 -12.24 10.75 9.13
CA LYS A 83 -11.87 11.82 10.07
C LYS A 83 -11.01 12.90 9.43
N LEU A 84 -10.08 12.52 8.57
CA LEU A 84 -9.31 13.49 7.78
C LEU A 84 -10.25 14.32 6.87
N LYS A 85 -11.16 13.66 6.17
CA LYS A 85 -12.17 14.32 5.33
C LYS A 85 -13.07 15.28 6.12
N GLU A 86 -13.57 14.91 7.30
CA GLU A 86 -14.36 15.77 8.19
C GLU A 86 -13.62 17.06 8.56
N LYS A 87 -12.30 17.02 8.66
CA LYS A 87 -11.42 18.19 8.90
C LYS A 87 -11.06 18.96 7.64
N GLY A 88 -11.61 18.60 6.47
CA GLY A 88 -11.30 19.25 5.19
C GLY A 88 -9.92 18.90 4.66
N ILE A 89 -9.34 17.78 5.07
CA ILE A 89 -8.03 17.32 4.65
C ILE A 89 -8.21 16.35 3.49
N TYR A 90 -7.54 16.62 2.37
CA TYR A 90 -7.51 15.75 1.20
C TYR A 90 -6.62 14.53 1.40
N LEU A 91 -6.88 13.50 0.62
CA LEU A 91 -6.18 12.23 0.67
C LEU A 91 -5.35 12.01 -0.60
N HIS A 92 -4.10 11.60 -0.39
CA HIS A 92 -3.23 11.03 -1.40
C HIS A 92 -3.05 9.55 -1.05
N ILE A 93 -3.55 8.66 -1.90
CA ILE A 93 -3.52 7.22 -1.67
C ILE A 93 -2.37 6.60 -2.44
N ASP A 94 -1.49 5.90 -1.74
CA ASP A 94 -0.48 5.04 -2.37
C ASP A 94 -1.04 3.61 -2.49
N LEU A 95 -0.97 3.04 -3.70
CA LEU A 95 -1.47 1.68 -3.93
C LEU A 95 -0.40 0.63 -3.61
N ILE A 96 0.79 0.77 -4.18
CA ILE A 96 1.86 -0.22 -4.03
C ILE A 96 3.13 0.45 -3.52
N VAL A 97 3.53 0.10 -2.31
CA VAL A 97 4.76 0.62 -1.68
C VAL A 97 5.65 -0.49 -1.14
N ALA A 98 5.11 -1.33 -0.27
CA ALA A 98 5.87 -2.34 0.46
C ALA A 98 5.21 -3.73 0.42
N ARG A 99 4.23 -3.93 -0.47
CA ARG A 99 3.49 -5.19 -0.59
C ARG A 99 4.42 -6.35 -0.89
N GLU A 100 4.25 -7.44 -0.13
CA GLU A 100 4.96 -8.70 -0.33
C GLU A 100 4.01 -9.76 -0.89
N PHE A 101 4.30 -10.27 -2.09
CA PHE A 101 3.54 -11.39 -2.64
C PHE A 101 3.81 -12.67 -1.87
N GLN A 102 2.74 -13.45 -1.67
CA GLN A 102 2.76 -14.69 -0.94
C GLN A 102 2.63 -15.89 -1.91
N GLU A 103 2.91 -17.09 -1.43
CA GLU A 103 2.84 -18.30 -2.25
C GLU A 103 1.45 -18.52 -2.88
N VAL A 104 0.37 -18.23 -2.13
CA VAL A 104 -1.02 -18.35 -2.60
C VAL A 104 -1.36 -17.33 -3.70
N ASP A 105 -0.59 -16.26 -3.85
CA ASP A 105 -0.77 -15.30 -4.93
C ASP A 105 -0.44 -15.88 -6.31
N ARG A 106 0.18 -17.07 -6.34
CA ARG A 106 0.48 -17.86 -7.55
C ARG A 106 1.25 -17.04 -8.58
N LEU A 107 2.44 -16.59 -8.19
CA LEU A 107 3.38 -16.05 -9.15
C LEU A 107 3.78 -17.14 -10.14
N ASP A 108 4.22 -16.74 -11.32
CA ASP A 108 4.61 -17.66 -12.39
C ASP A 108 5.82 -18.55 -12.04
N TYR A 109 6.48 -18.23 -10.93
CA TYR A 109 7.68 -18.93 -10.44
C TYR A 109 7.46 -19.41 -9.00
N PRO A 110 8.08 -20.52 -8.61
CA PRO A 110 7.91 -21.09 -7.27
C PRO A 110 8.37 -20.15 -6.15
N GLY A 111 7.66 -20.22 -5.02
CA GLY A 111 8.02 -19.52 -3.79
C GLY A 111 7.36 -18.15 -3.63
N LYS A 112 7.68 -17.52 -2.52
CA LYS A 112 7.29 -16.13 -2.28
C LYS A 112 8.05 -15.21 -3.21
N GLY A 113 7.39 -14.16 -3.67
CA GLY A 113 8.11 -13.07 -4.30
C GLY A 113 9.11 -12.48 -3.32
N PRO A 114 10.35 -12.21 -3.75
CA PRO A 114 11.33 -11.58 -2.88
C PRO A 114 10.90 -10.16 -2.49
N SER A 115 11.35 -9.70 -1.32
CA SER A 115 11.04 -8.37 -0.77
C SER A 115 11.41 -7.19 -1.68
N CYS A 116 12.20 -7.44 -2.71
CA CYS A 116 12.63 -6.44 -3.69
C CYS A 116 11.89 -6.50 -5.03
N MET A 117 10.66 -7.00 -5.05
CA MET A 117 9.86 -7.25 -6.27
C MET A 117 9.51 -6.01 -7.09
N LYS A 118 9.65 -4.80 -6.57
CA LYS A 118 9.30 -3.55 -7.25
C LYS A 118 9.82 -3.47 -8.70
N ARG A 119 11.02 -3.98 -8.94
CA ARG A 119 11.66 -3.98 -10.26
C ARG A 119 10.92 -4.78 -11.32
N TYR A 120 10.11 -5.75 -10.89
CA TYR A 120 9.42 -6.71 -11.76
C TYR A 120 7.93 -6.42 -11.89
N TYR A 121 7.38 -5.52 -11.07
CA TYR A 121 5.96 -5.16 -11.07
C TYR A 121 5.42 -4.72 -12.44
N MET A 122 6.26 -4.09 -13.25
CA MET A 122 5.88 -3.60 -14.57
C MET A 122 6.00 -4.65 -15.69
N TYR A 123 6.63 -5.78 -15.41
CA TYR A 123 7.02 -6.75 -16.44
C TYR A 123 6.37 -8.11 -16.28
N ASN A 124 6.16 -8.56 -15.05
CA ASN A 124 5.53 -9.85 -14.79
C ASN A 124 4.01 -9.74 -14.86
N GLU A 125 3.38 -10.49 -15.76
CA GLU A 125 1.93 -10.41 -16.00
C GLU A 125 1.11 -10.73 -14.75
N ARG A 126 1.53 -11.73 -13.96
CA ARG A 126 0.82 -12.09 -12.74
C ARG A 126 0.91 -10.98 -11.69
N MET A 127 2.07 -10.34 -11.53
CA MET A 127 2.21 -9.19 -10.63
C MET A 127 1.38 -7.99 -11.07
N ILE A 128 1.36 -7.72 -12.38
CA ILE A 128 0.50 -6.66 -12.95
C ILE A 128 -0.97 -6.96 -12.64
N GLN A 129 -1.39 -8.21 -12.80
CA GLN A 129 -2.77 -8.62 -12.49
C GLN A 129 -3.08 -8.45 -10.99
N LEU A 130 -2.20 -8.88 -10.10
CA LEU A 130 -2.35 -8.73 -8.65
C LEU A 130 -2.43 -7.25 -8.22
N GLN A 131 -1.68 -6.38 -8.88
CA GLN A 131 -1.76 -4.93 -8.62
C GLN A 131 -3.12 -4.36 -9.05
N LYS A 132 -3.62 -4.74 -10.22
CA LYS A 132 -4.94 -4.32 -10.71
C LYS A 132 -6.07 -4.81 -9.80
N GLU A 133 -5.99 -6.06 -9.36
CA GLU A 133 -6.96 -6.65 -8.43
C GLU A 133 -6.97 -5.90 -7.09
N TYR A 134 -5.79 -5.66 -6.50
CA TYR A 134 -5.65 -4.89 -5.26
C TYR A 134 -6.17 -3.45 -5.40
N ALA A 135 -5.79 -2.77 -6.49
CA ALA A 135 -6.24 -1.41 -6.76
C ALA A 135 -7.77 -1.36 -6.87
N LYS A 136 -8.39 -2.31 -7.57
CA LYS A 136 -9.83 -2.42 -7.67
C LYS A 136 -10.48 -2.67 -6.31
N ASP A 137 -9.96 -3.65 -5.56
CA ASP A 137 -10.53 -4.05 -4.27
C ASP A 137 -10.47 -2.88 -3.27
N LEU A 138 -9.37 -2.10 -3.25
CA LEU A 138 -9.25 -0.94 -2.38
C LEU A 138 -10.08 0.26 -2.86
N LEU A 139 -9.95 0.63 -4.13
CA LEU A 139 -10.56 1.88 -4.63
C LEU A 139 -12.07 1.79 -4.77
N CYS A 140 -12.61 0.58 -5.05
CA CYS A 140 -14.04 0.34 -5.15
C CYS A 140 -14.68 -0.09 -3.82
N HIS A 141 -13.90 -0.27 -2.75
CA HIS A 141 -14.42 -0.49 -1.42
C HIS A 141 -15.21 0.73 -0.95
N VAL A 142 -16.42 0.50 -0.47
CA VAL A 142 -17.27 1.56 0.09
C VAL A 142 -16.90 1.74 1.56
N ASN A 143 -16.33 2.88 1.89
CA ASN A 143 -16.02 3.27 3.25
C ASN A 143 -17.34 3.44 4.04
N PRO A 144 -17.56 2.67 5.12
CA PRO A 144 -18.84 2.70 5.86
C PRO A 144 -19.09 4.02 6.58
N TYR A 145 -18.07 4.81 6.84
CA TYR A 145 -18.17 6.10 7.54
C TYR A 145 -18.50 7.27 6.60
N THR A 146 -18.12 7.18 5.32
CA THR A 146 -18.40 8.23 4.32
C THR A 146 -19.54 7.86 3.37
N GLY A 147 -19.86 6.56 3.25
CA GLY A 147 -20.81 6.02 2.28
C GLY A 147 -20.32 6.07 0.82
N LEU A 148 -19.03 6.38 0.60
CA LEU A 148 -18.44 6.51 -0.74
C LEU A 148 -17.31 5.51 -0.92
N ALA A 149 -17.14 5.03 -2.14
CA ALA A 149 -15.91 4.36 -2.53
C ALA A 149 -14.76 5.38 -2.66
N LEU A 150 -13.51 4.95 -2.40
CA LEU A 150 -12.38 5.88 -2.49
C LEU A 150 -12.25 6.53 -3.87
N ILE A 151 -12.61 5.78 -4.94
CA ILE A 151 -12.56 6.31 -6.32
C ILE A 151 -13.60 7.39 -6.58
N ASP A 152 -14.70 7.40 -5.84
CA ASP A 152 -15.80 8.35 -5.97
C ASP A 152 -15.74 9.45 -4.89
N ASP A 153 -14.79 9.35 -3.96
CA ASP A 153 -14.69 10.30 -2.85
C ASP A 153 -13.90 11.56 -3.28
N PRO A 154 -14.53 12.75 -3.28
CA PRO A 154 -13.87 13.99 -3.68
C PRO A 154 -12.72 14.41 -2.74
N ALA A 155 -12.59 13.80 -1.56
CA ALA A 155 -11.42 14.00 -0.71
C ALA A 155 -10.16 13.31 -1.27
N VAL A 156 -10.30 12.27 -2.11
CA VAL A 156 -9.18 11.60 -2.77
C VAL A 156 -8.76 12.39 -4.00
N VAL A 157 -7.69 13.15 -3.90
CA VAL A 157 -7.22 14.04 -4.98
C VAL A 157 -6.02 13.50 -5.75
N THR A 158 -5.36 12.49 -5.21
CA THR A 158 -4.19 11.86 -5.84
C THR A 158 -4.15 10.38 -5.52
N ILE A 159 -3.87 9.57 -6.56
CA ILE A 159 -3.60 8.14 -6.43
C ILE A 159 -2.22 7.88 -7.03
N GLN A 160 -1.30 7.36 -6.23
CA GLN A 160 0.01 6.92 -6.69
C GLN A 160 -0.03 5.41 -6.93
N ILE A 161 0.24 5.00 -8.17
CA ILE A 161 0.14 3.59 -8.56
C ILE A 161 1.26 2.77 -7.91
N ASN A 162 2.51 3.21 -8.07
CA ASN A 162 3.70 2.57 -7.48
C ASN A 162 4.61 3.62 -6.87
N ASN A 163 5.19 3.31 -5.73
CA ASN A 163 6.17 4.15 -5.07
C ASN A 163 7.59 3.71 -5.40
N GLU A 164 8.41 4.65 -5.89
CA GLU A 164 9.85 4.46 -6.17
C GLU A 164 10.16 3.30 -7.13
N ASP A 165 9.24 2.96 -8.01
CA ASP A 165 9.46 1.99 -9.06
C ASP A 165 10.09 2.64 -10.29
N THR A 166 11.13 2.01 -10.81
CA THR A 166 11.77 2.43 -12.05
C THR A 166 12.43 1.25 -12.75
N ALA A 167 12.26 1.20 -14.06
CA ALA A 167 12.95 0.25 -14.93
C ALA A 167 14.48 0.48 -15.00
N ILE A 168 14.93 1.67 -14.63
CA ILE A 168 16.32 2.11 -14.87
C ILE A 168 17.15 2.19 -13.60
N LYS A 169 16.53 2.29 -12.42
CA LYS A 169 17.24 2.46 -11.15
C LYS A 169 17.95 1.17 -10.73
N GLY A 170 19.26 1.19 -10.86
CA GLY A 170 20.21 0.31 -10.17
C GLY A 170 20.00 -1.18 -10.44
N ASN A 171 21.05 -1.87 -10.36
CA ASN A 171 21.22 -3.33 -10.26
C ASN A 171 19.99 -4.22 -10.48
N MET A 172 19.44 -4.20 -11.69
CA MET A 172 18.60 -5.33 -12.13
C MET A 172 19.38 -6.67 -12.07
N GLY A 173 20.69 -6.60 -11.87
CA GLY A 173 21.59 -7.73 -11.77
C GLY A 173 22.39 -7.83 -10.48
N GLY A 174 22.28 -6.87 -9.52
CA GLY A 174 23.04 -6.95 -8.26
C GLY A 174 22.33 -7.80 -7.23
N ASP A 175 23.04 -8.71 -6.62
CA ASP A 175 22.81 -9.52 -5.39
C ASP A 175 21.39 -10.09 -5.13
N ALA A 176 20.52 -10.09 -6.12
CA ALA A 176 19.31 -10.88 -6.07
C ALA A 176 19.73 -12.35 -6.28
N GLY A 177 19.41 -13.21 -5.33
CA GLY A 177 19.74 -14.63 -5.37
C GLY A 177 19.23 -15.37 -6.61
N GLU A 178 19.50 -16.65 -6.68
CA GLU A 178 19.07 -17.52 -7.80
C GLU A 178 17.53 -17.50 -7.98
N GLU A 179 16.77 -17.25 -6.91
CA GLU A 179 15.31 -17.10 -6.95
C GLU A 179 14.84 -15.95 -7.86
N MET A 180 15.70 -14.95 -8.11
CA MET A 180 15.37 -13.82 -8.99
C MET A 180 15.69 -14.06 -10.45
N LYS A 181 16.40 -15.15 -10.77
CA LYS A 181 16.84 -15.45 -12.12
C LYS A 181 15.69 -15.54 -13.13
N PRO A 182 14.58 -16.23 -12.84
CA PRO A 182 13.46 -16.32 -13.78
C PRO A 182 12.87 -14.95 -14.12
N TYR A 183 12.74 -14.07 -13.13
CA TYR A 183 12.21 -12.71 -13.35
C TYR A 183 13.15 -11.84 -14.18
N ARG A 184 14.47 -11.97 -13.96
CA ARG A 184 15.47 -11.28 -14.80
C ARG A 184 15.43 -11.75 -16.24
N GLU A 185 15.29 -13.05 -16.46
CA GLU A 185 15.17 -13.63 -17.80
C GLU A 185 13.90 -13.18 -18.52
N GLU A 186 12.76 -13.05 -17.80
CA GLU A 186 11.54 -12.52 -18.36
C GLU A 186 11.70 -11.05 -18.79
N VAL A 187 12.28 -10.23 -17.92
CA VAL A 187 12.57 -8.82 -18.26
C VAL A 187 13.49 -8.76 -19.49
N GLN A 188 14.55 -9.54 -19.52
CA GLN A 188 15.48 -9.56 -20.65
C GLN A 188 14.79 -9.92 -21.98
N LYS A 189 13.86 -10.88 -21.97
CA LYS A 189 13.09 -11.25 -23.17
C LYS A 189 12.20 -10.12 -23.69
N ARG A 190 11.73 -9.23 -22.81
CA ARG A 190 10.87 -8.11 -23.23
C ARG A 190 11.67 -6.94 -23.82
N PHE A 191 12.97 -6.87 -23.54
CA PHE A 191 13.86 -5.82 -24.05
C PHE A 191 14.70 -6.24 -25.28
N ASN A 192 14.68 -7.52 -25.66
CA ASN A 192 15.30 -8.02 -26.86
C ASN A 192 14.30 -8.06 -28.03
#